data_2730ca9dd20882764e62430314e9d183
#
_entry.id   2730ca9dd20882764e62430314e9d183
#
_cell.length_a   1.000
_cell.length_b   1.000
_cell.length_c   1.000
_cell.angle_alpha   90.00
_cell.angle_beta   90.00
_cell.angle_gamma   90.00
#
_symmetry.space_group_name_H-M   'P 1'
#
loop_
_entity.id
_entity.type
_entity.pdbx_description
1 polymer ?
#
loop_
_entity_poly.entity_id
_entity_poly.type
_entity_poly.pdbx_seq_one_letter_code
_entity_poly.pdbx_strand_id
1 'polypeptide(L)'
;MPILQDRIKAIVANVRARNNGKGTATVHDLLAVGGINECRGAVILDASPASLIERALQRNEGVLTNKGALAVETGKYSGRSPEDRFIVDTPDVHDNVHWGTVNKPFSVENYEKVKEATINYLQTRDLYVVRAIAGADRRWCRKFLVVCERASQALFVRQLLVRPSKRQRDSYFPQDFTVLVAPDLKLDPEKHGTNSEAAVLINFEDHTIIVVGTAYCGEIKKAIFSVMNYVMPVEENVLPMHSSANMDPVTGETAVFFGLSGTGKTTLSADTQRVLIGDDEHGWAENSIFNFEGGCYAKAIKITPVTEPQIYEAIRFGSICENVVVNNATRVPDYFDDSLTENTRVAYPVDYIENAAVMGQGRYPNVVIFLTADAFGVLPPISRLDTNSAMYHFLSGFTSKVAGTERGVTEPQPTFSTLFGEPFMPLDPLRYARMFGERMERSGTRVYLINTGWTGGPYGIGSRMDLASTRQMVTAALEGTVEDAEFVRHPIFNVDVPQRVEGVSPRVLNPRDTWADKEAYDKTALRVAKMFVDNAAEKYPDMSEEVRAAGPIVD
;
A
#
# COMPACT_ATOMS: atom_id res chain seq x y z
N MET A 1 13.51 23.83 -7.48
CA MET A 1 12.27 24.26 -8.18
C MET A 1 12.45 25.17 -9.40
N PRO A 2 13.36 26.14 -9.51
CA PRO A 2 13.40 27.01 -10.69
C PRO A 2 13.65 26.25 -12.00
N ILE A 3 14.61 25.34 -12.04
CA ILE A 3 15.07 24.69 -13.29
C ILE A 3 13.99 23.79 -13.89
N LEU A 4 13.30 22.97 -13.10
CA LEU A 4 12.23 22.10 -13.61
C LEU A 4 11.01 22.92 -14.06
N GLN A 5 10.60 23.91 -13.27
CA GLN A 5 9.48 24.78 -13.64
C GLN A 5 9.76 25.55 -14.92
N ASP A 6 10.95 26.07 -15.11
CA ASP A 6 11.33 26.81 -16.31
C ASP A 6 11.42 25.87 -17.52
N ARG A 7 11.93 24.65 -17.35
CA ARG A 7 11.92 23.62 -18.38
C ARG A 7 10.49 23.23 -18.78
N ILE A 8 9.60 22.97 -17.83
CA ILE A 8 8.19 22.67 -18.10
C ILE A 8 7.52 23.87 -18.81
N LYS A 9 7.75 25.10 -18.36
CA LYS A 9 7.23 26.31 -19.00
C LYS A 9 7.70 26.43 -20.46
N ALA A 10 8.99 26.16 -20.72
CA ALA A 10 9.54 26.20 -22.07
C ALA A 10 8.90 25.13 -22.98
N ILE A 11 8.74 23.90 -22.49
CA ILE A 11 8.09 22.82 -23.24
C ILE A 11 6.62 23.16 -23.49
N VAL A 12 5.88 23.63 -22.47
CA VAL A 12 4.47 24.06 -22.60
C VAL A 12 4.34 25.20 -23.61
N ALA A 13 5.23 26.20 -23.59
CA ALA A 13 5.24 27.30 -24.54
C ALA A 13 5.45 26.80 -25.98
N ASN A 14 6.39 25.88 -26.19
CA ASN A 14 6.65 25.26 -27.48
C ASN A 14 5.47 24.44 -28.01
N VAL A 15 4.81 23.66 -27.13
CA VAL A 15 3.60 22.90 -27.49
C VAL A 15 2.46 23.84 -27.89
N ARG A 16 2.24 24.93 -27.13
CA ARG A 16 1.21 25.94 -27.45
C ARG A 16 1.50 26.66 -28.76
N ALA A 17 2.77 27.01 -29.01
CA ALA A 17 3.18 27.70 -30.25
C ALA A 17 2.97 26.81 -31.48
N ARG A 18 3.37 25.52 -31.44
CA ARG A 18 3.22 24.55 -32.54
C ARG A 18 1.73 24.32 -32.92
N ASN A 19 0.84 24.46 -31.98
CA ASN A 19 -0.54 24.02 -32.11
C ASN A 19 -1.57 25.20 -32.18
N ASN A 20 -1.13 26.44 -32.39
CA ASN A 20 -1.99 27.62 -32.35
C ASN A 20 -2.96 27.64 -31.15
N GLY A 21 -2.48 27.18 -30.00
CA GLY A 21 -3.24 27.08 -28.75
C GLY A 21 -4.27 25.95 -28.66
N LYS A 22 -4.36 25.06 -29.66
CA LYS A 22 -5.41 24.01 -29.73
C LYS A 22 -4.89 22.54 -29.75
N GLY A 23 -3.59 22.29 -29.66
CA GLY A 23 -3.07 20.94 -29.83
C GLY A 23 -2.84 20.19 -28.53
N THR A 24 -3.05 18.88 -28.57
CA THR A 24 -2.61 17.95 -27.52
C THR A 24 -1.08 17.75 -27.59
N ALA A 25 -0.43 17.63 -26.43
CA ALA A 25 0.98 17.29 -26.37
C ALA A 25 1.24 15.93 -27.03
N THR A 26 2.33 15.83 -27.77
CA THR A 26 2.81 14.55 -28.34
C THR A 26 3.44 13.70 -27.25
N VAL A 27 3.66 12.42 -27.53
CA VAL A 27 4.40 11.54 -26.60
C VAL A 27 5.83 12.05 -26.35
N HIS A 28 6.46 12.65 -27.36
CA HIS A 28 7.80 13.25 -27.23
C HIS A 28 7.78 14.47 -26.28
N ASP A 29 6.73 15.26 -26.29
CA ASP A 29 6.58 16.38 -25.34
C ASP A 29 6.44 15.87 -23.90
N LEU A 30 5.70 14.76 -23.69
CA LEU A 30 5.57 14.11 -22.40
C LEU A 30 6.94 13.55 -21.92
N LEU A 31 7.65 12.86 -22.79
CA LEU A 31 8.98 12.29 -22.48
C LEU A 31 10.01 13.37 -22.16
N ALA A 32 9.98 14.50 -22.89
CA ALA A 32 10.87 15.63 -22.67
C ALA A 32 10.74 16.23 -21.26
N VAL A 33 9.56 16.22 -20.64
CA VAL A 33 9.38 16.61 -19.21
C VAL A 33 10.23 15.74 -18.31
N GLY A 34 10.29 14.43 -18.54
CA GLY A 34 11.12 13.47 -17.79
C GLY A 34 12.60 13.45 -18.19
N GLY A 35 13.02 14.27 -19.18
CA GLY A 35 14.41 14.34 -19.62
C GLY A 35 14.76 13.52 -20.86
N ILE A 36 13.84 12.69 -21.36
CA ILE A 36 14.05 11.90 -22.57
C ILE A 36 13.71 12.76 -23.78
N ASN A 37 14.73 13.37 -24.40
CA ASN A 37 14.56 14.28 -25.55
C ASN A 37 14.61 13.53 -26.90
N GLU A 38 15.34 12.41 -26.94
CA GLU A 38 15.50 11.59 -28.13
C GLU A 38 15.20 10.12 -27.76
N CYS A 39 14.70 9.35 -28.69
CA CYS A 39 14.52 7.90 -28.52
C CYS A 39 14.86 7.21 -29.84
N ARG A 40 15.77 6.24 -29.79
CA ARG A 40 16.20 5.46 -30.98
C ARG A 40 15.30 4.26 -31.22
N GLY A 41 14.65 3.76 -30.17
CA GLY A 41 13.68 2.68 -30.24
C GLY A 41 12.26 3.17 -30.54
N ALA A 42 11.33 2.24 -30.65
CA ALA A 42 9.91 2.56 -30.80
C ALA A 42 9.33 3.12 -29.49
N VAL A 43 8.46 4.13 -29.60
CA VAL A 43 7.74 4.70 -28.46
C VAL A 43 6.26 4.35 -28.59
N ILE A 44 5.75 3.55 -27.65
CA ILE A 44 4.39 3.01 -27.66
C ILE A 44 3.61 3.65 -26.49
N LEU A 45 2.68 4.54 -26.79
CA LEU A 45 1.87 5.24 -25.79
C LEU A 45 0.53 4.54 -25.56
N ASP A 46 0.21 4.29 -24.28
CA ASP A 46 -1.08 3.76 -23.80
C ASP A 46 -1.55 2.50 -24.54
N ALA A 47 -0.65 1.60 -24.85
CA ALA A 47 -0.99 0.34 -25.54
C ALA A 47 -2.08 -0.44 -24.76
N SER A 48 -2.92 -1.16 -25.49
CA SER A 48 -3.94 -2.01 -24.88
C SER A 48 -3.31 -3.21 -24.13
N PRO A 49 -4.02 -3.79 -23.15
CA PRO A 49 -3.52 -5.00 -22.48
C PRO A 49 -3.16 -6.12 -23.47
N ALA A 50 -3.97 -6.33 -24.49
CA ALA A 50 -3.68 -7.33 -25.54
C ALA A 50 -2.37 -7.04 -26.26
N SER A 51 -2.16 -5.78 -26.70
CA SER A 51 -0.91 -5.40 -27.39
C SER A 51 0.31 -5.49 -26.47
N LEU A 52 0.18 -5.17 -25.17
CA LEU A 52 1.26 -5.31 -24.21
C LEU A 52 1.61 -6.78 -23.96
N ILE A 53 0.62 -7.65 -23.85
CA ILE A 53 0.81 -9.11 -23.72
C ILE A 53 1.51 -9.68 -24.94
N GLU A 54 1.04 -9.37 -26.16
CA GLU A 54 1.67 -9.83 -27.40
C GLU A 54 3.16 -9.42 -27.46
N ARG A 55 3.46 -8.18 -27.11
CA ARG A 55 4.84 -7.67 -27.09
C ARG A 55 5.69 -8.32 -26.00
N ALA A 56 5.12 -8.53 -24.82
CA ALA A 56 5.82 -9.23 -23.73
C ALA A 56 6.19 -10.67 -24.15
N LEU A 57 5.27 -11.39 -24.81
CA LEU A 57 5.53 -12.73 -25.35
C LEU A 57 6.60 -12.71 -26.44
N GLN A 58 6.52 -11.80 -27.40
CA GLN A 58 7.52 -11.64 -28.47
C GLN A 58 8.92 -11.34 -27.94
N ARG A 59 9.01 -10.66 -26.80
CA ARG A 59 10.27 -10.28 -26.14
C ARG A 59 10.73 -11.30 -25.09
N ASN A 60 10.02 -12.43 -24.95
CA ASN A 60 10.29 -13.46 -23.95
C ASN A 60 10.27 -12.92 -22.49
N GLU A 61 9.41 -11.93 -22.21
CA GLU A 61 9.27 -11.36 -20.86
C GLU A 61 8.43 -12.29 -19.95
N GLY A 62 7.68 -13.23 -20.51
CA GLY A 62 6.84 -14.17 -19.77
C GLY A 62 6.09 -15.16 -20.64
N VAL A 63 5.16 -15.90 -20.05
CA VAL A 63 4.31 -16.89 -20.70
C VAL A 63 2.85 -16.68 -20.33
N LEU A 64 1.92 -17.17 -21.16
CA LEU A 64 0.50 -17.18 -20.79
C LEU A 64 0.18 -18.40 -19.91
N THR A 65 -0.67 -18.17 -18.91
CA THR A 65 -1.35 -19.25 -18.19
C THR A 65 -2.51 -19.81 -19.01
N ASN A 66 -3.07 -20.93 -18.59
CA ASN A 66 -4.24 -21.57 -19.23
C ASN A 66 -5.50 -20.67 -19.22
N LYS A 67 -5.62 -19.70 -18.30
CA LYS A 67 -6.68 -18.67 -18.28
C LYS A 67 -6.27 -17.37 -19.00
N GLY A 68 -5.08 -17.31 -19.60
CA GLY A 68 -4.58 -16.18 -20.37
C GLY A 68 -3.97 -15.04 -19.55
N ALA A 69 -3.73 -15.21 -18.27
CA ALA A 69 -2.91 -14.27 -17.48
C ALA A 69 -1.46 -14.32 -17.94
N LEU A 70 -0.75 -13.18 -17.95
CA LEU A 70 0.67 -13.14 -18.26
C LEU A 70 1.48 -13.48 -16.99
N ALA A 71 2.21 -14.59 -17.01
CA ALA A 71 3.13 -14.96 -15.93
C ALA A 71 4.55 -14.52 -16.28
N VAL A 72 5.18 -13.78 -15.36
CA VAL A 72 6.53 -13.24 -15.50
C VAL A 72 7.40 -13.60 -14.29
N GLU A 73 8.70 -13.74 -14.53
CA GLU A 73 9.69 -13.92 -13.48
C GLU A 73 10.45 -12.61 -13.29
N THR A 74 10.64 -12.21 -12.03
CA THR A 74 11.31 -10.96 -11.69
C THR A 74 12.81 -11.14 -11.36
N GLY A 75 13.29 -12.37 -11.41
CA GLY A 75 14.68 -12.73 -11.19
C GLY A 75 15.13 -12.57 -9.74
N LYS A 76 16.33 -12.01 -9.55
CA LYS A 76 16.97 -11.85 -8.23
C LYS A 76 16.07 -11.12 -7.21
N TYR A 77 15.36 -10.11 -7.66
CA TYR A 77 14.46 -9.31 -6.83
C TYR A 77 13.02 -9.81 -6.97
N SER A 78 12.64 -10.77 -6.13
CA SER A 78 11.28 -11.31 -6.08
C SER A 78 10.36 -10.61 -5.08
N GLY A 79 10.84 -9.50 -4.50
CA GLY A 79 10.16 -8.64 -3.55
C GLY A 79 10.81 -7.26 -3.50
N ARG A 80 10.27 -6.39 -2.65
CA ARG A 80 10.86 -5.06 -2.42
C ARG A 80 12.25 -5.17 -1.81
N SER A 81 13.11 -4.21 -2.15
CA SER A 81 14.45 -4.05 -1.60
C SER A 81 14.53 -2.75 -0.77
N PRO A 82 14.16 -2.76 0.52
CA PRO A 82 14.14 -1.56 1.35
C PRO A 82 15.51 -0.89 1.47
N GLU A 83 16.59 -1.67 1.35
CA GLU A 83 17.96 -1.15 1.41
C GLU A 83 18.34 -0.32 0.17
N ASP A 84 17.68 -0.56 -0.96
CA ASP A 84 17.95 0.10 -2.24
C ASP A 84 16.94 1.24 -2.53
N ARG A 85 16.10 1.61 -1.54
CA ARG A 85 15.14 2.70 -1.67
C ARG A 85 15.64 3.94 -0.96
N PHE A 86 15.60 5.09 -1.67
CA PHE A 86 16.10 6.37 -1.19
C PHE A 86 15.18 7.52 -1.58
N ILE A 87 15.23 8.60 -0.79
CA ILE A 87 14.65 9.90 -1.10
C ILE A 87 15.80 10.87 -1.37
N VAL A 88 15.72 11.62 -2.46
CA VAL A 88 16.74 12.60 -2.79
C VAL A 88 16.65 13.78 -1.82
N ASP A 89 17.75 14.05 -1.13
CA ASP A 89 17.85 15.09 -0.13
C ASP A 89 18.10 16.45 -0.79
N THR A 90 17.02 17.16 -1.08
CA THR A 90 17.05 18.50 -1.66
C THR A 90 16.65 19.54 -0.61
N PRO A 91 17.08 20.81 -0.74
CA PRO A 91 16.80 21.85 0.26
C PRO A 91 15.30 22.04 0.58
N ASP A 92 14.44 21.97 -0.42
CA ASP A 92 12.99 22.16 -0.25
C ASP A 92 12.29 20.96 0.45
N VAL A 93 12.96 19.81 0.50
CA VAL A 93 12.44 18.53 1.02
C VAL A 93 13.05 18.15 2.37
N HIS A 94 14.28 18.61 2.62
CA HIS A 94 15.09 18.22 3.78
C HIS A 94 14.32 18.32 5.10
N ASP A 95 13.71 19.47 5.36
CA ASP A 95 13.01 19.75 6.63
C ASP A 95 11.65 19.04 6.76
N ASN A 96 11.12 18.49 5.67
CA ASN A 96 9.81 17.83 5.67
C ASN A 96 9.91 16.32 5.85
N VAL A 97 11.00 15.70 5.43
CA VAL A 97 11.16 14.25 5.47
C VAL A 97 11.63 13.79 6.85
N HIS A 98 10.96 12.79 7.38
CA HIS A 98 11.40 12.08 8.58
C HIS A 98 12.54 11.12 8.24
N TRP A 99 13.77 11.63 8.26
CA TRP A 99 14.98 10.89 7.91
C TRP A 99 15.31 9.80 8.92
N GLY A 100 15.84 8.67 8.45
CA GLY A 100 16.25 7.56 9.30
C GLY A 100 16.52 6.29 8.51
N THR A 101 16.39 5.16 9.16
CA THR A 101 16.62 3.84 8.55
C THR A 101 15.62 3.49 7.46
N VAL A 102 14.43 4.09 7.49
CA VAL A 102 13.36 3.88 6.50
C VAL A 102 13.47 4.86 5.35
N ASN A 103 13.53 6.16 5.63
CA ASN A 103 13.69 7.21 4.63
C ASN A 103 15.18 7.60 4.57
N LYS A 104 15.91 6.93 3.69
CA LYS A 104 17.36 7.13 3.54
C LYS A 104 17.62 8.30 2.60
N PRO A 105 18.46 9.26 2.98
CA PRO A 105 18.82 10.36 2.10
C PRO A 105 19.72 9.89 0.96
N PHE A 106 19.52 10.48 -0.22
CA PHE A 106 20.38 10.29 -1.39
C PHE A 106 20.87 11.65 -1.90
N SER A 107 22.16 11.79 -2.16
CA SER A 107 22.70 13.07 -2.58
C SER A 107 22.23 13.48 -3.98
N VAL A 108 22.03 14.77 -4.20
CA VAL A 108 21.65 15.34 -5.50
C VAL A 108 22.70 14.98 -6.57
N GLU A 109 24.00 15.01 -6.23
CA GLU A 109 25.08 14.66 -7.16
C GLU A 109 24.95 13.22 -7.67
N ASN A 110 24.73 12.26 -6.77
CA ASN A 110 24.59 10.85 -7.16
C ASN A 110 23.27 10.61 -7.89
N TYR A 111 22.20 11.32 -7.51
CA TYR A 111 20.94 11.28 -8.22
C TYR A 111 21.08 11.70 -9.69
N GLU A 112 21.78 12.79 -9.97
CA GLU A 112 22.01 13.24 -11.34
C GLU A 112 22.81 12.20 -12.16
N LYS A 113 23.81 11.54 -11.56
CA LYS A 113 24.55 10.44 -12.22
C LYS A 113 23.63 9.27 -12.57
N VAL A 114 22.78 8.84 -11.64
CA VAL A 114 21.82 7.74 -11.88
C VAL A 114 20.77 8.14 -12.92
N LYS A 115 20.26 9.37 -12.84
CA LYS A 115 19.28 9.91 -13.79
C LYS A 115 19.84 9.96 -15.22
N GLU A 116 21.04 10.50 -15.38
CA GLU A 116 21.73 10.53 -16.67
C GLU A 116 21.96 9.11 -17.24
N ALA A 117 22.46 8.19 -16.42
CA ALA A 117 22.64 6.80 -16.82
C ALA A 117 21.32 6.16 -17.26
N THR A 118 20.24 6.40 -16.51
CA THR A 118 18.91 5.87 -16.82
C THR A 118 18.34 6.44 -18.11
N ILE A 119 18.43 7.76 -18.31
CA ILE A 119 17.97 8.42 -19.53
C ILE A 119 18.76 7.91 -20.74
N ASN A 120 20.11 7.90 -20.68
CA ASN A 120 20.97 7.43 -21.75
C ASN A 120 20.67 5.97 -22.12
N TYR A 121 20.38 5.13 -21.13
CA TYR A 121 19.98 3.74 -21.35
C TYR A 121 18.62 3.64 -22.03
N LEU A 122 17.59 4.31 -21.50
CA LEU A 122 16.22 4.24 -22.03
C LEU A 122 16.11 4.79 -23.44
N GLN A 123 16.88 5.82 -23.81
CA GLN A 123 16.92 6.37 -25.17
C GLN A 123 17.33 5.34 -26.25
N THR A 124 17.98 4.25 -25.86
CA THR A 124 18.39 3.16 -26.76
C THR A 124 17.40 2.01 -26.86
N ARG A 125 16.31 2.06 -26.10
CA ARG A 125 15.31 0.97 -25.95
C ARG A 125 13.99 1.31 -26.62
N ASP A 126 13.17 0.27 -26.86
CA ASP A 126 11.75 0.46 -27.09
C ASP A 126 11.11 0.89 -25.75
N LEU A 127 10.28 1.90 -25.80
CA LEU A 127 9.64 2.46 -24.62
C LEU A 127 8.14 2.23 -24.65
N TYR A 128 7.63 1.66 -23.57
CA TYR A 128 6.19 1.52 -23.29
C TYR A 128 5.79 2.60 -22.31
N VAL A 129 5.08 3.61 -22.82
CA VAL A 129 4.71 4.82 -22.08
C VAL A 129 3.26 4.73 -21.67
N VAL A 130 3.00 4.86 -20.37
CA VAL A 130 1.65 4.79 -19.79
C VAL A 130 1.33 6.10 -19.10
N ARG A 131 0.25 6.75 -19.53
CA ARG A 131 -0.39 7.84 -18.78
C ARG A 131 -1.25 7.23 -17.70
N ALA A 132 -0.89 7.42 -16.45
CA ALA A 132 -1.57 6.88 -15.30
C ALA A 132 -1.99 7.99 -14.33
N ILE A 133 -2.95 7.70 -13.48
CA ILE A 133 -3.41 8.60 -12.43
C ILE A 133 -3.36 7.84 -11.10
N ALA A 134 -2.78 8.43 -10.08
CA ALA A 134 -2.95 7.98 -8.70
C ALA A 134 -3.99 8.87 -8.02
N GLY A 135 -5.04 8.26 -7.48
CA GLY A 135 -6.19 8.92 -6.89
C GLY A 135 -7.43 8.89 -7.77
N ALA A 136 -8.45 8.15 -7.33
CA ALA A 136 -9.72 8.02 -8.02
C ALA A 136 -10.56 9.30 -7.94
N ASP A 137 -10.40 10.12 -6.89
CA ASP A 137 -11.06 11.43 -6.79
C ASP A 137 -10.30 12.49 -7.61
N ARG A 138 -10.97 13.04 -8.61
CA ARG A 138 -10.39 14.01 -9.55
C ARG A 138 -9.89 15.30 -8.90
N ARG A 139 -10.38 15.63 -7.70
CA ARG A 139 -9.94 16.80 -6.94
C ARG A 139 -8.54 16.60 -6.34
N TRP A 140 -8.22 15.35 -6.01
CA TRP A 140 -7.06 14.98 -5.22
C TRP A 140 -6.12 14.00 -5.92
N CYS A 141 -6.19 13.90 -7.25
CA CYS A 141 -5.36 12.99 -8.04
C CYS A 141 -4.05 13.63 -8.50
N ARG A 142 -3.07 12.78 -8.83
CA ARG A 142 -1.82 13.15 -9.48
C ARG A 142 -1.61 12.34 -10.76
N LYS A 143 -1.11 13.02 -11.79
CA LYS A 143 -0.81 12.41 -13.10
C LYS A 143 0.63 11.90 -13.13
N PHE A 144 0.78 10.61 -13.41
CA PHE A 144 2.07 9.94 -13.51
C PHE A 144 2.31 9.48 -14.95
N LEU A 145 3.39 9.94 -15.57
CA LEU A 145 3.88 9.36 -16.82
C LEU A 145 4.87 8.25 -16.46
N VAL A 146 4.49 7.00 -16.72
CA VAL A 146 5.37 5.86 -16.45
C VAL A 146 6.01 5.39 -17.75
N VAL A 147 7.33 5.39 -17.81
CA VAL A 147 8.14 5.03 -18.95
C VAL A 147 8.85 3.70 -18.64
N CYS A 148 8.43 2.63 -19.28
CA CYS A 148 8.94 1.28 -19.05
C CYS A 148 9.70 0.75 -20.26
N GLU A 149 10.82 0.04 -20.05
CA GLU A 149 11.48 -0.71 -21.10
C GLU A 149 10.83 -2.07 -21.37
N ARG A 150 10.06 -2.61 -20.40
CA ARG A 150 9.35 -3.88 -20.54
C ARG A 150 7.85 -3.68 -20.72
N ALA A 151 7.27 -4.42 -21.68
CA ALA A 151 5.84 -4.39 -21.93
C ALA A 151 5.02 -4.96 -20.75
N SER A 152 5.57 -5.95 -20.04
CA SER A 152 4.97 -6.54 -18.85
C SER A 152 4.82 -5.53 -17.72
N GLN A 153 5.82 -4.67 -17.46
CA GLN A 153 5.70 -3.62 -16.45
C GLN A 153 4.71 -2.52 -16.85
N ALA A 154 4.64 -2.18 -18.13
CA ALA A 154 3.62 -1.27 -18.63
C ALA A 154 2.20 -1.87 -18.49
N LEU A 155 2.04 -3.18 -18.67
CA LEU A 155 0.79 -3.90 -18.40
C LEU A 155 0.43 -3.78 -16.90
N PHE A 156 1.38 -4.04 -16.01
CA PHE A 156 1.18 -3.90 -14.58
C PHE A 156 0.67 -2.49 -14.22
N VAL A 157 1.36 -1.45 -14.65
CA VAL A 157 0.99 -0.05 -14.40
C VAL A 157 -0.43 0.23 -14.89
N ARG A 158 -0.75 -0.25 -16.11
CA ARG A 158 -2.06 -0.05 -16.72
C ARG A 158 -3.19 -0.77 -15.97
N GLN A 159 -2.90 -1.90 -15.35
CA GLN A 159 -3.90 -2.65 -14.57
C GLN A 159 -4.05 -2.11 -13.16
N LEU A 160 -2.96 -1.60 -12.58
CA LEU A 160 -2.93 -1.18 -11.20
C LEU A 160 -3.40 0.25 -10.99
N LEU A 161 -2.95 1.21 -11.82
CA LEU A 161 -3.28 2.63 -11.61
C LEU A 161 -4.59 3.02 -12.30
N VAL A 162 -5.16 4.13 -11.85
CA VAL A 162 -6.39 4.68 -12.45
C VAL A 162 -6.12 5.09 -13.90
N ARG A 163 -6.92 4.57 -14.81
CA ARG A 163 -6.81 4.86 -16.24
C ARG A 163 -7.45 6.21 -16.55
N PRO A 164 -6.74 7.17 -17.15
CA PRO A 164 -7.32 8.42 -17.50
C PRO A 164 -8.43 8.27 -18.55
N SER A 165 -9.58 8.89 -18.31
CA SER A 165 -10.66 9.02 -19.27
C SER A 165 -10.19 9.80 -20.51
N LYS A 166 -10.96 9.77 -21.62
CA LYS A 166 -10.62 10.54 -22.82
C LYS A 166 -10.38 12.02 -22.49
N ARG A 167 -11.27 12.65 -21.71
CA ARG A 167 -11.14 14.05 -21.31
C ARG A 167 -9.86 14.32 -20.51
N GLN A 168 -9.49 13.40 -19.61
CA GLN A 168 -8.25 13.52 -18.84
C GLN A 168 -7.02 13.32 -19.72
N ARG A 169 -7.05 12.40 -20.71
CA ARG A 169 -5.96 12.28 -21.69
C ARG A 169 -5.77 13.53 -22.53
N ASP A 170 -6.85 14.18 -22.92
CA ASP A 170 -6.79 15.43 -23.69
C ASP A 170 -6.17 16.60 -22.89
N SER A 171 -6.30 16.58 -21.56
CA SER A 171 -5.74 17.56 -20.60
C SER A 171 -4.58 17.01 -19.76
N TYR A 172 -3.95 15.93 -20.20
CA TYR A 172 -2.95 15.23 -19.38
C TYR A 172 -1.64 16.01 -19.22
N PHE A 173 -1.27 16.77 -20.20
CA PHE A 173 0.01 17.49 -20.21
C PHE A 173 -0.07 18.84 -19.48
N PRO A 174 0.97 19.21 -18.71
CA PRO A 174 2.06 18.34 -18.29
C PRO A 174 1.61 17.32 -17.24
N GLN A 175 2.37 16.20 -17.12
CA GLN A 175 2.23 15.29 -15.98
C GLN A 175 2.78 15.92 -14.70
N ASP A 176 2.29 15.43 -13.54
CA ASP A 176 2.78 15.89 -12.24
C ASP A 176 4.09 15.18 -11.86
N PHE A 177 4.21 13.89 -12.20
CA PHE A 177 5.43 13.10 -11.97
C PHE A 177 5.79 12.24 -13.18
N THR A 178 7.09 12.01 -13.37
CA THR A 178 7.62 11.02 -14.32
C THR A 178 8.23 9.85 -13.58
N VAL A 179 7.93 8.62 -14.01
CA VAL A 179 8.52 7.39 -13.46
C VAL A 179 9.34 6.72 -14.57
N LEU A 180 10.65 6.60 -14.35
CA LEU A 180 11.58 5.95 -15.27
C LEU A 180 11.86 4.53 -14.76
N VAL A 181 11.54 3.51 -15.57
CA VAL A 181 11.61 2.11 -15.17
C VAL A 181 12.55 1.36 -16.12
N ALA A 182 13.73 0.99 -15.63
CA ALA A 182 14.79 0.34 -16.39
C ALA A 182 15.33 -0.89 -15.63
N PRO A 183 14.58 -2.02 -15.58
CA PRO A 183 14.95 -3.19 -14.80
C PRO A 183 16.23 -3.87 -15.26
N ASP A 184 16.58 -3.76 -16.54
CA ASP A 184 17.78 -4.39 -17.09
C ASP A 184 19.03 -3.51 -17.00
N LEU A 185 18.87 -2.22 -16.63
CA LEU A 185 20.00 -1.35 -16.28
C LEU A 185 20.57 -1.77 -14.92
N LYS A 186 21.84 -2.13 -14.87
CA LYS A 186 22.56 -2.41 -13.63
C LYS A 186 23.47 -1.24 -13.29
N LEU A 187 23.29 -0.71 -12.08
CA LEU A 187 24.12 0.36 -11.55
C LEU A 187 25.43 -0.19 -10.98
N ASP A 188 26.44 0.65 -10.99
CA ASP A 188 27.70 0.43 -10.27
C ASP A 188 27.62 1.19 -8.94
N PRO A 189 27.60 0.50 -7.78
CA PRO A 189 27.48 1.13 -6.48
C PRO A 189 28.53 2.19 -6.19
N GLU A 190 29.79 1.94 -6.58
CA GLU A 190 30.89 2.88 -6.32
C GLU A 190 30.74 4.17 -7.14
N LYS A 191 30.29 4.04 -8.38
CA LYS A 191 30.11 5.18 -9.30
C LYS A 191 28.84 5.98 -8.98
N HIS A 192 27.76 5.30 -8.60
CA HIS A 192 26.43 5.88 -8.48
C HIS A 192 26.01 6.15 -7.02
N GLY A 193 26.76 5.66 -6.04
CA GLY A 193 26.46 5.84 -4.61
C GLY A 193 25.27 5.02 -4.13
N THR A 194 24.95 3.92 -4.80
CA THR A 194 23.86 3.00 -4.44
C THR A 194 24.36 1.85 -3.56
N ASN A 195 23.46 1.14 -2.87
CA ASN A 195 23.85 -0.01 -2.05
C ASN A 195 24.08 -1.28 -2.89
N SER A 196 23.41 -1.36 -4.03
CA SER A 196 23.52 -2.49 -4.95
C SER A 196 23.39 -2.03 -6.41
N GLU A 197 23.30 -2.99 -7.33
CA GLU A 197 23.04 -2.75 -8.75
C GLU A 197 21.62 -2.23 -9.04
N ALA A 198 20.73 -2.25 -8.04
CA ALA A 198 19.37 -1.75 -8.12
C ALA A 198 19.20 -0.47 -7.28
N ALA A 199 18.26 0.37 -7.68
CA ALA A 199 17.84 1.52 -6.86
C ALA A 199 16.42 1.94 -7.17
N VAL A 200 15.73 2.43 -6.13
CA VAL A 200 14.47 3.17 -6.21
C VAL A 200 14.71 4.55 -5.64
N LEU A 201 14.76 5.57 -6.49
CA LEU A 201 15.04 6.95 -6.12
C LEU A 201 13.79 7.78 -6.30
N ILE A 202 13.40 8.52 -5.26
CA ILE A 202 12.26 9.44 -5.29
C ILE A 202 12.82 10.86 -5.13
N ASN A 203 12.62 11.70 -6.14
CA ASN A 203 12.97 13.12 -6.08
C ASN A 203 11.68 13.95 -6.16
N PHE A 204 11.29 14.53 -5.03
CA PHE A 204 10.07 15.34 -4.94
C PHE A 204 10.23 16.70 -5.62
N GLU A 205 11.43 17.28 -5.65
CA GLU A 205 11.68 18.58 -6.28
C GLU A 205 11.76 18.46 -7.81
N ASP A 206 12.39 17.40 -8.32
CA ASP A 206 12.47 17.11 -9.77
C ASP A 206 11.23 16.37 -10.30
N HIS A 207 10.26 16.04 -9.41
CA HIS A 207 9.06 15.30 -9.75
C HIS A 207 9.35 14.00 -10.53
N THR A 208 10.39 13.28 -10.12
CA THR A 208 10.85 12.08 -10.83
C THR A 208 11.04 10.91 -9.87
N ILE A 209 10.58 9.74 -10.29
CA ILE A 209 10.88 8.45 -9.67
C ILE A 209 11.75 7.66 -10.64
N ILE A 210 12.82 7.05 -10.14
CA ILE A 210 13.69 6.16 -10.90
C ILE A 210 13.62 4.77 -10.26
N VAL A 211 13.28 3.75 -11.05
CA VAL A 211 13.28 2.34 -10.64
C VAL A 211 14.20 1.59 -11.60
N VAL A 212 15.37 1.20 -11.13
CA VAL A 212 16.38 0.54 -11.94
C VAL A 212 16.88 -0.75 -11.28
N GLY A 213 17.34 -1.69 -12.09
CA GLY A 213 17.99 -2.92 -11.62
C GLY A 213 17.03 -3.99 -11.10
N THR A 214 15.75 -3.72 -10.97
CA THR A 214 14.73 -4.64 -10.48
C THR A 214 13.52 -4.72 -11.42
N ALA A 215 13.06 -5.95 -11.68
CA ALA A 215 11.86 -6.18 -12.47
C ALA A 215 10.59 -6.31 -11.60
N TYR A 216 10.72 -6.34 -10.27
CA TYR A 216 9.59 -6.48 -9.36
C TYR A 216 8.70 -5.23 -9.39
N CYS A 217 7.49 -5.38 -9.88
CA CYS A 217 6.56 -4.26 -10.11
C CYS A 217 6.07 -3.60 -8.82
N GLY A 218 6.16 -4.30 -7.69
CA GLY A 218 5.83 -3.73 -6.38
C GLY A 218 6.67 -2.50 -6.01
N GLU A 219 7.87 -2.31 -6.61
CA GLU A 219 8.67 -1.09 -6.41
C GLU A 219 8.03 0.11 -7.10
N ILE A 220 7.49 -0.05 -8.32
CA ILE A 220 6.77 1.02 -9.04
C ILE A 220 5.55 1.45 -8.22
N LYS A 221 4.74 0.48 -7.77
CA LYS A 221 3.55 0.71 -6.95
C LYS A 221 3.90 1.52 -5.69
N LYS A 222 4.85 1.02 -4.91
CA LYS A 222 5.15 1.59 -3.59
C LYS A 222 5.94 2.90 -3.65
N ALA A 223 6.69 3.14 -4.71
CA ALA A 223 7.31 4.44 -4.94
C ALA A 223 6.24 5.52 -5.24
N ILE A 224 5.24 5.20 -6.09
CA ILE A 224 4.10 6.09 -6.34
C ILE A 224 3.30 6.33 -5.05
N PHE A 225 3.05 5.30 -4.26
CA PHE A 225 2.39 5.44 -2.96
C PHE A 225 3.18 6.35 -2.01
N SER A 226 4.50 6.23 -1.96
CA SER A 226 5.34 7.13 -1.15
C SER A 226 5.25 8.58 -1.63
N VAL A 227 5.14 8.82 -2.94
CA VAL A 227 4.88 10.17 -3.47
C VAL A 227 3.52 10.68 -2.99
N MET A 228 2.46 9.87 -3.08
CA MET A 228 1.14 10.27 -2.60
C MET A 228 1.14 10.53 -1.09
N ASN A 229 1.91 9.74 -0.31
CA ASN A 229 2.07 9.93 1.13
C ASN A 229 2.81 11.21 1.51
N TYR A 230 3.59 11.79 0.59
CA TYR A 230 4.21 13.10 0.77
C TYR A 230 3.31 14.24 0.28
N VAL A 231 2.87 14.19 -0.99
CA VAL A 231 2.19 15.33 -1.61
C VAL A 231 0.77 15.56 -1.09
N MET A 232 0.05 14.50 -0.75
CA MET A 232 -1.33 14.63 -0.26
C MET A 232 -1.44 15.38 1.06
N PRO A 233 -0.63 15.09 2.11
CA PRO A 233 -0.65 15.87 3.34
C PRO A 233 -0.07 17.28 3.20
N VAL A 234 0.95 17.45 2.35
CA VAL A 234 1.66 18.72 2.23
C VAL A 234 0.88 19.75 1.42
N GLU A 235 0.30 19.32 0.30
CA GLU A 235 -0.32 20.21 -0.67
C GLU A 235 -1.85 20.29 -0.55
N GLU A 236 -2.50 19.19 -0.12
CA GLU A 236 -3.95 19.03 -0.23
C GLU A 236 -4.66 18.80 1.10
N ASN A 237 -3.92 18.69 2.20
CA ASN A 237 -4.47 18.30 3.50
C ASN A 237 -5.33 17.02 3.41
N VAL A 238 -4.92 16.03 2.63
CA VAL A 238 -5.53 14.71 2.52
C VAL A 238 -4.69 13.71 3.30
N LEU A 239 -5.31 12.90 4.17
CA LEU A 239 -4.62 11.85 4.91
C LEU A 239 -4.46 10.60 4.02
N PRO A 240 -3.24 10.23 3.63
CA PRO A 240 -2.99 8.97 2.95
C PRO A 240 -2.95 7.82 3.95
N MET A 241 -3.41 6.65 3.52
CA MET A 241 -3.57 5.48 4.38
C MET A 241 -3.17 4.19 3.66
N HIS A 242 -2.34 3.39 4.31
CA HIS A 242 -2.09 2.00 3.91
C HIS A 242 -3.20 1.12 4.50
N SER A 243 -4.31 1.07 3.81
CA SER A 243 -5.55 0.46 4.28
C SER A 243 -6.38 -0.08 3.12
N SER A 244 -7.23 -1.06 3.36
CA SER A 244 -8.35 -1.38 2.48
C SER A 244 -9.60 -0.60 2.88
N ALA A 245 -10.54 -0.48 1.94
CA ALA A 245 -11.82 0.19 2.21
C ALA A 245 -12.96 -0.46 1.44
N ASN A 246 -14.12 -0.50 2.07
CA ASN A 246 -15.38 -0.93 1.46
C ASN A 246 -16.54 -0.04 1.89
N MET A 247 -17.69 -0.21 1.26
CA MET A 247 -18.89 0.52 1.62
C MET A 247 -20.12 -0.40 1.60
N ASP A 248 -21.11 -0.06 2.40
CA ASP A 248 -22.42 -0.68 2.35
C ASP A 248 -23.13 -0.31 1.04
N PRO A 249 -23.67 -1.28 0.28
CA PRO A 249 -24.30 -1.00 -1.01
C PRO A 249 -25.62 -0.23 -0.91
N VAL A 250 -26.29 -0.20 0.26
CA VAL A 250 -27.58 0.41 0.48
C VAL A 250 -27.45 1.79 1.12
N THR A 251 -26.71 1.87 2.24
CA THR A 251 -26.54 3.11 3.00
C THR A 251 -25.41 3.99 2.48
N GLY A 252 -24.42 3.40 1.79
CA GLY A 252 -23.20 4.06 1.38
C GLY A 252 -22.22 4.30 2.53
N GLU A 253 -22.47 3.74 3.72
CA GLU A 253 -21.58 3.83 4.87
C GLU A 253 -20.25 3.13 4.58
N THR A 254 -19.18 3.85 4.82
CA THR A 254 -17.82 3.45 4.43
C THR A 254 -17.04 2.95 5.65
N ALA A 255 -16.30 1.88 5.45
CA ALA A 255 -15.37 1.33 6.43
C ALA A 255 -13.95 1.25 5.88
N VAL A 256 -12.98 1.50 6.76
CA VAL A 256 -11.54 1.43 6.48
C VAL A 256 -10.90 0.41 7.38
N PHE A 257 -10.03 -0.42 6.80
CA PHE A 257 -9.32 -1.48 7.53
C PHE A 257 -7.81 -1.27 7.40
N PHE A 258 -7.18 -0.99 8.52
CA PHE A 258 -5.73 -1.03 8.62
C PHE A 258 -5.27 -2.40 9.13
N GLY A 259 -4.07 -2.79 8.76
CA GLY A 259 -3.48 -4.03 9.23
C GLY A 259 -2.31 -4.47 8.36
N LEU A 260 -1.35 -5.13 8.98
CA LEU A 260 -0.19 -5.68 8.32
C LEU A 260 -0.50 -7.03 7.66
N SER A 261 0.48 -7.59 6.95
CA SER A 261 0.35 -8.91 6.35
C SER A 261 0.02 -9.98 7.41
N GLY A 262 -0.97 -10.82 7.14
CA GLY A 262 -1.39 -11.90 8.05
C GLY A 262 -2.43 -11.53 9.10
N THR A 263 -2.83 -10.24 9.22
CA THR A 263 -3.91 -9.80 10.13
C THR A 263 -5.31 -10.04 9.60
N GLY A 264 -5.45 -10.41 8.32
CA GLY A 264 -6.75 -10.67 7.69
C GLY A 264 -7.34 -9.46 6.96
N LYS A 265 -6.57 -8.38 6.72
CA LYS A 265 -7.04 -7.15 6.06
C LYS A 265 -7.84 -7.44 4.77
N THR A 266 -7.26 -8.16 3.83
CA THR A 266 -7.90 -8.50 2.54
C THR A 266 -9.15 -9.38 2.74
N THR A 267 -9.04 -10.43 3.55
CA THR A 267 -10.14 -11.39 3.79
C THR A 267 -11.34 -10.75 4.50
N LEU A 268 -11.10 -9.80 5.42
CA LEU A 268 -12.16 -9.15 6.19
C LEU A 268 -12.78 -7.94 5.46
N SER A 269 -12.00 -7.27 4.60
CA SER A 269 -12.52 -6.16 3.78
C SER A 269 -13.20 -6.62 2.49
N ALA A 270 -12.88 -7.81 1.97
CA ALA A 270 -13.48 -8.42 0.79
C ALA A 270 -14.77 -9.19 1.14
N ASP A 271 -15.70 -8.54 1.84
CA ASP A 271 -17.02 -9.08 2.13
C ASP A 271 -17.89 -9.03 0.87
N THR A 272 -18.51 -10.16 0.50
CA THR A 272 -19.39 -10.25 -0.68
C THR A 272 -20.67 -9.42 -0.54
N GLN A 273 -21.05 -9.03 0.67
CA GLN A 273 -22.20 -8.16 0.94
C GLN A 273 -21.87 -6.66 0.90
N ARG A 274 -20.58 -6.31 0.80
CA ARG A 274 -20.11 -4.93 0.74
C ARG A 274 -19.41 -4.65 -0.58
N VAL A 275 -19.34 -3.40 -0.97
CA VAL A 275 -18.72 -2.95 -2.23
C VAL A 275 -17.27 -2.55 -1.93
N LEU A 276 -16.31 -3.22 -2.53
CA LEU A 276 -14.88 -2.93 -2.37
C LEU A 276 -14.55 -1.58 -3.02
N ILE A 277 -13.99 -0.63 -2.27
CA ILE A 277 -13.43 0.63 -2.80
C ILE A 277 -11.99 0.40 -3.26
N GLY A 278 -11.21 -0.31 -2.46
CA GLY A 278 -9.84 -0.71 -2.76
C GLY A 278 -9.24 -1.58 -1.67
N ASP A 279 -8.15 -2.29 -2.00
CA ASP A 279 -7.58 -3.31 -1.12
C ASP A 279 -6.34 -2.86 -0.34
N ASP A 280 -5.69 -1.70 -0.69
CA ASP A 280 -4.37 -1.40 -0.11
C ASP A 280 -4.06 0.08 0.15
N GLU A 281 -4.43 1.03 -0.72
CA GLU A 281 -3.94 2.41 -0.67
C GLU A 281 -5.06 3.44 -0.88
N HIS A 282 -5.32 4.29 0.12
CA HIS A 282 -6.42 5.25 0.08
C HIS A 282 -6.01 6.65 0.57
N GLY A 283 -6.75 7.66 0.12
CA GLY A 283 -6.73 9.01 0.66
C GLY A 283 -8.03 9.34 1.38
N TRP A 284 -7.94 9.90 2.58
CA TRP A 284 -9.08 10.44 3.33
C TRP A 284 -9.07 11.96 3.25
N ALA A 285 -9.91 12.49 2.37
CA ALA A 285 -10.18 13.92 2.24
C ALA A 285 -11.29 14.35 3.21
N GLU A 286 -11.65 15.64 3.21
CA GLU A 286 -12.64 16.19 4.13
C GLU A 286 -13.99 15.45 4.11
N ASN A 287 -14.50 15.11 2.92
CA ASN A 287 -15.83 14.55 2.73
C ASN A 287 -15.85 13.20 1.99
N SER A 288 -14.69 12.64 1.69
CA SER A 288 -14.58 11.42 0.89
C SER A 288 -13.36 10.59 1.26
N ILE A 289 -13.48 9.30 1.03
CA ILE A 289 -12.34 8.39 0.90
C ILE A 289 -12.22 7.98 -0.57
N PHE A 290 -11.01 7.82 -1.06
CA PHE A 290 -10.79 7.39 -2.43
C PHE A 290 -9.54 6.52 -2.54
N ASN A 291 -9.61 5.54 -3.43
CA ASN A 291 -8.50 4.67 -3.76
C ASN A 291 -7.44 5.43 -4.55
N PHE A 292 -6.17 5.24 -4.24
CA PHE A 292 -5.07 5.75 -5.07
C PHE A 292 -4.89 4.92 -6.34
N GLU A 293 -5.41 3.71 -6.34
CA GLU A 293 -5.25 2.71 -7.39
C GLU A 293 -6.55 2.50 -8.19
N GLY A 294 -6.42 1.91 -9.37
CA GLY A 294 -7.52 1.44 -10.21
C GLY A 294 -7.56 -0.08 -10.35
N GLY A 295 -6.72 -0.78 -9.62
CA GLY A 295 -6.60 -2.22 -9.59
C GLY A 295 -6.17 -2.73 -8.23
N CYS A 296 -5.86 -4.03 -8.18
CA CYS A 296 -5.41 -4.74 -6.99
C CYS A 296 -4.08 -5.44 -7.26
N TYR A 297 -3.26 -5.60 -6.21
CA TYR A 297 -2.00 -6.34 -6.26
C TYR A 297 -1.88 -7.27 -5.06
N ALA A 298 -2.43 -8.47 -5.24
CA ALA A 298 -2.62 -9.44 -4.18
C ALA A 298 -1.50 -10.49 -4.12
N LYS A 299 -1.32 -11.13 -2.94
CA LYS A 299 -0.53 -12.36 -2.82
C LYS A 299 -1.27 -13.49 -3.55
N ALA A 300 -0.53 -14.30 -4.30
CA ALA A 300 -1.05 -15.47 -5.01
C ALA A 300 -0.62 -16.81 -4.38
N ILE A 301 0.29 -16.79 -3.39
CA ILE A 301 0.72 -18.02 -2.72
C ILE A 301 -0.44 -18.66 -1.95
N LYS A 302 -0.64 -19.97 -2.16
CA LYS A 302 -1.66 -20.81 -1.51
C LYS A 302 -3.11 -20.36 -1.70
N ILE A 303 -3.41 -19.56 -2.75
CA ILE A 303 -4.78 -19.21 -3.08
C ILE A 303 -5.51 -20.41 -3.74
N THR A 304 -6.80 -20.53 -3.43
CA THR A 304 -7.70 -21.50 -4.04
C THR A 304 -9.06 -20.86 -4.34
N PRO A 305 -9.91 -21.48 -5.17
CA PRO A 305 -11.28 -21.00 -5.37
C PRO A 305 -12.12 -20.94 -4.10
N VAL A 306 -11.69 -21.65 -3.03
CA VAL A 306 -12.40 -21.69 -1.75
C VAL A 306 -11.91 -20.63 -0.78
N THR A 307 -10.58 -20.41 -0.73
CA THR A 307 -9.98 -19.48 0.24
C THR A 307 -10.10 -18.02 -0.19
N GLU A 308 -9.85 -17.74 -1.48
CA GLU A 308 -9.87 -16.38 -2.06
C GLU A 308 -10.54 -16.42 -3.45
N PRO A 309 -11.88 -16.68 -3.51
CA PRO A 309 -12.57 -16.91 -4.78
C PRO A 309 -12.51 -15.73 -5.73
N GLN A 310 -12.63 -14.49 -5.23
CA GLN A 310 -12.62 -13.29 -6.06
C GLN A 310 -11.24 -13.05 -6.70
N ILE A 311 -10.16 -13.22 -5.94
CA ILE A 311 -8.79 -13.10 -6.46
C ILE A 311 -8.53 -14.20 -7.49
N TYR A 312 -8.92 -15.44 -7.17
CA TYR A 312 -8.71 -16.58 -8.05
C TYR A 312 -9.41 -16.44 -9.42
N GLU A 313 -10.63 -15.89 -9.44
CA GLU A 313 -11.37 -15.64 -10.68
C GLU A 313 -10.87 -14.38 -11.42
N ALA A 314 -10.24 -13.42 -10.73
CA ALA A 314 -9.62 -12.27 -11.36
C ALA A 314 -8.31 -12.63 -12.14
N ILE A 315 -7.73 -13.82 -11.90
CA ILE A 315 -6.54 -14.28 -12.62
C ILE A 315 -6.94 -14.84 -14.00
N ARG A 316 -7.04 -13.95 -14.95
CA ARG A 316 -7.47 -14.23 -16.33
C ARG A 316 -6.76 -13.32 -17.32
N PHE A 317 -7.12 -13.40 -18.61
CA PHE A 317 -6.54 -12.54 -19.64
C PHE A 317 -6.57 -11.07 -19.22
N GLY A 318 -5.42 -10.40 -19.33
CA GLY A 318 -5.21 -9.01 -18.90
C GLY A 318 -4.62 -8.88 -17.52
N SER A 319 -4.68 -9.89 -16.63
CA SER A 319 -3.93 -9.87 -15.36
C SER A 319 -2.49 -10.30 -15.57
N ILE A 320 -1.63 -9.99 -14.59
CA ILE A 320 -0.22 -10.37 -14.57
C ILE A 320 0.09 -11.11 -13.28
N CYS A 321 0.77 -12.27 -13.40
CA CYS A 321 1.27 -13.06 -12.29
C CYS A 321 2.79 -12.88 -12.19
N GLU A 322 3.31 -12.47 -11.03
CA GLU A 322 4.75 -12.39 -10.79
C GLU A 322 5.21 -13.58 -9.96
N ASN A 323 6.22 -14.26 -10.48
CA ASN A 323 6.90 -15.39 -9.84
C ASN A 323 5.99 -16.57 -9.48
N VAL A 324 4.87 -16.72 -10.17
CA VAL A 324 4.03 -17.91 -10.07
C VAL A 324 4.56 -18.95 -11.04
N VAL A 325 4.87 -20.14 -10.53
CA VAL A 325 5.35 -21.26 -11.35
C VAL A 325 4.22 -21.74 -12.26
N VAL A 326 4.51 -21.90 -13.55
CA VAL A 326 3.54 -22.32 -14.55
C VAL A 326 4.02 -23.61 -15.22
N ASN A 327 3.17 -24.65 -15.24
CA ASN A 327 3.48 -25.89 -15.93
C ASN A 327 3.68 -25.65 -17.43
N ASN A 328 4.84 -26.02 -17.95
CA ASN A 328 5.22 -25.73 -19.34
C ASN A 328 4.30 -26.39 -20.41
N ALA A 329 3.71 -27.55 -20.12
CA ALA A 329 2.87 -28.27 -21.06
C ALA A 329 1.39 -27.84 -20.98
N THR A 330 0.85 -27.74 -19.75
CA THR A 330 -0.58 -27.48 -19.53
C THR A 330 -0.89 -25.99 -19.36
N ARG A 331 0.12 -25.18 -19.10
CA ARG A 331 0.02 -23.74 -18.74
C ARG A 331 -0.79 -23.47 -17.48
N VAL A 332 -1.03 -24.50 -16.66
CA VAL A 332 -1.68 -24.34 -15.35
C VAL A 332 -0.70 -23.73 -14.36
N PRO A 333 -1.07 -22.62 -13.68
CA PRO A 333 -0.25 -22.06 -12.61
C PRO A 333 -0.33 -22.93 -11.36
N ASP A 334 0.80 -23.08 -10.67
CA ASP A 334 0.87 -23.72 -9.36
C ASP A 334 1.05 -22.65 -8.27
N TYR A 335 -0.02 -22.36 -7.54
CA TYR A 335 -0.01 -21.39 -6.46
C TYR A 335 0.56 -21.94 -5.14
N PHE A 336 0.90 -23.22 -5.09
CA PHE A 336 1.53 -23.85 -3.91
C PHE A 336 3.03 -24.00 -4.07
N ASP A 337 3.56 -23.80 -5.27
CA ASP A 337 4.98 -23.85 -5.55
C ASP A 337 5.65 -22.52 -5.18
N ASP A 338 6.50 -22.53 -4.16
CA ASP A 338 7.28 -21.41 -3.66
C ASP A 338 8.77 -21.47 -4.06
N SER A 339 9.13 -22.34 -5.03
CA SER A 339 10.51 -22.53 -5.47
C SER A 339 11.17 -21.26 -6.02
N LEU A 340 10.41 -20.34 -6.63
CA LEU A 340 10.88 -19.02 -7.04
C LEU A 340 10.86 -18.05 -5.88
N THR A 341 9.77 -18.02 -5.11
CA THR A 341 9.59 -17.19 -3.92
C THR A 341 8.25 -17.46 -3.24
N GLU A 342 8.17 -17.29 -1.92
CA GLU A 342 6.91 -17.22 -1.18
C GLU A 342 6.11 -15.93 -1.48
N ASN A 343 6.73 -14.93 -2.13
CA ASN A 343 6.13 -13.63 -2.44
C ASN A 343 5.54 -13.60 -3.86
N THR A 344 4.85 -14.67 -4.28
CA THR A 344 4.13 -14.67 -5.54
C THR A 344 3.01 -13.63 -5.53
N ARG A 345 2.80 -12.93 -6.63
CA ARG A 345 1.83 -11.83 -6.74
C ARG A 345 0.96 -11.94 -7.97
N VAL A 346 -0.21 -11.33 -7.89
CA VAL A 346 -1.08 -11.12 -9.05
C VAL A 346 -1.60 -9.69 -9.05
N ALA A 347 -1.50 -9.03 -10.23
CA ALA A 347 -2.10 -7.71 -10.47
C ALA A 347 -3.24 -7.84 -11.47
N TYR A 348 -4.35 -7.18 -11.16
CA TYR A 348 -5.54 -7.15 -11.99
C TYR A 348 -6.31 -5.84 -11.77
N PRO A 349 -7.10 -5.38 -12.76
CA PRO A 349 -7.92 -4.18 -12.58
C PRO A 349 -9.07 -4.45 -11.62
N VAL A 350 -9.49 -3.43 -10.87
CA VAL A 350 -10.53 -3.55 -9.84
C VAL A 350 -11.88 -4.02 -10.41
N ASP A 351 -12.17 -3.72 -11.67
CA ASP A 351 -13.38 -4.15 -12.38
C ASP A 351 -13.41 -5.67 -12.69
N TYR A 352 -12.37 -6.42 -12.32
CA TYR A 352 -12.40 -7.89 -12.32
C TYR A 352 -13.04 -8.45 -11.03
N ILE A 353 -13.22 -7.65 -10.01
CA ILE A 353 -13.94 -7.99 -8.78
C ILE A 353 -15.41 -7.60 -8.96
N GLU A 354 -16.32 -8.56 -8.78
CA GLU A 354 -17.74 -8.39 -9.05
C GLU A 354 -18.38 -7.24 -8.24
N ASN A 355 -18.04 -7.15 -6.95
CA ASN A 355 -18.57 -6.14 -6.03
C ASN A 355 -17.58 -4.98 -5.81
N ALA A 356 -16.96 -4.45 -6.87
CA ALA A 356 -16.07 -3.30 -6.74
C ALA A 356 -16.75 -1.98 -7.09
N ALA A 357 -16.43 -0.93 -6.34
CA ALA A 357 -16.76 0.44 -6.68
C ALA A 357 -15.85 0.90 -7.81
N VAL A 358 -16.30 0.79 -9.06
CA VAL A 358 -15.53 1.15 -10.25
C VAL A 358 -15.01 2.61 -10.21
N MET A 359 -15.74 3.49 -9.52
CA MET A 359 -15.32 4.88 -9.30
C MET A 359 -14.22 5.00 -8.24
N GLY A 360 -13.93 3.95 -7.48
CA GLY A 360 -12.89 3.94 -6.44
C GLY A 360 -13.07 4.99 -5.34
N GLN A 361 -14.31 5.36 -5.01
CA GLN A 361 -14.64 6.42 -4.07
C GLN A 361 -15.79 6.02 -3.15
N GLY A 362 -15.77 6.56 -1.93
CA GLY A 362 -16.84 6.50 -0.94
C GLY A 362 -16.97 7.83 -0.20
N ARG A 363 -17.94 7.92 0.69
CA ARG A 363 -18.06 9.02 1.66
C ARG A 363 -16.91 8.92 2.67
N TYR A 364 -16.78 9.89 3.58
CA TYR A 364 -15.85 9.76 4.71
C TYR A 364 -16.15 8.48 5.52
N PRO A 365 -15.14 7.84 6.13
CA PRO A 365 -15.34 6.60 6.88
C PRO A 365 -16.27 6.80 8.08
N ASN A 366 -17.29 5.94 8.19
CA ASN A 366 -18.15 5.83 9.38
C ASN A 366 -17.44 4.98 10.46
N VAL A 367 -16.66 4.00 9.99
CA VAL A 367 -15.93 3.06 10.85
C VAL A 367 -14.50 2.89 10.36
N VAL A 368 -13.56 2.90 11.29
CA VAL A 368 -12.17 2.47 11.08
C VAL A 368 -11.90 1.25 11.95
N ILE A 369 -11.29 0.23 11.36
CA ILE A 369 -10.89 -0.99 12.04
C ILE A 369 -9.37 -1.13 11.95
N PHE A 370 -8.70 -1.18 13.10
CA PHE A 370 -7.31 -1.57 13.23
C PHE A 370 -7.26 -3.08 13.47
N LEU A 371 -6.70 -3.82 12.51
CA LEU A 371 -6.51 -5.26 12.62
C LEU A 371 -5.11 -5.55 13.17
N THR A 372 -5.08 -6.32 14.23
CA THR A 372 -3.84 -6.87 14.79
C THR A 372 -3.92 -8.40 14.88
N ALA A 373 -2.78 -9.06 14.93
CA ALA A 373 -2.69 -10.48 15.22
C ALA A 373 -1.74 -10.66 16.43
N ASP A 374 -2.30 -10.63 17.62
CA ASP A 374 -1.54 -10.84 18.86
C ASP A 374 -1.23 -12.32 19.05
N ALA A 375 0.05 -12.70 18.96
CA ALA A 375 0.51 -14.05 19.20
C ALA A 375 0.80 -14.36 20.68
N PHE A 376 0.67 -13.37 21.55
CA PHE A 376 0.80 -13.55 23.00
C PHE A 376 -0.53 -13.94 23.65
N GLY A 377 -1.66 -13.72 22.97
CA GLY A 377 -2.98 -14.13 23.42
C GLY A 377 -3.53 -13.28 24.56
N VAL A 378 -3.14 -12.02 24.66
CA VAL A 378 -3.49 -11.12 25.78
C VAL A 378 -4.34 -9.92 25.38
N LEU A 379 -4.28 -9.47 24.11
CA LEU A 379 -5.11 -8.35 23.65
C LEU A 379 -6.59 -8.76 23.56
N PRO A 380 -7.51 -7.88 23.99
CA PRO A 380 -8.94 -8.10 23.77
C PRO A 380 -9.27 -8.33 22.29
N PRO A 381 -10.23 -9.19 21.98
CA PRO A 381 -10.59 -9.52 20.60
C PRO A 381 -11.23 -8.35 19.85
N ILE A 382 -11.92 -7.47 20.57
CA ILE A 382 -12.47 -6.21 20.05
C ILE A 382 -12.39 -5.16 21.15
N SER A 383 -11.97 -3.95 20.78
CA SER A 383 -11.93 -2.79 21.67
C SER A 383 -12.38 -1.54 20.92
N ARG A 384 -13.16 -0.68 21.58
CA ARG A 384 -13.48 0.65 21.07
C ARG A 384 -12.36 1.61 21.49
N LEU A 385 -11.97 2.50 20.58
CA LEU A 385 -10.93 3.49 20.79
C LEU A 385 -11.53 4.90 20.69
N ASP A 386 -11.22 5.75 21.69
CA ASP A 386 -11.42 7.19 21.57
C ASP A 386 -10.33 7.83 20.67
N THR A 387 -10.40 9.15 20.43
CA THR A 387 -9.47 9.84 19.54
C THR A 387 -8.00 9.64 19.95
N ASN A 388 -7.68 9.76 21.24
CA ASN A 388 -6.30 9.65 21.72
C ASN A 388 -5.78 8.21 21.66
N SER A 389 -6.58 7.23 22.09
CA SER A 389 -6.23 5.82 21.99
C SER A 389 -6.14 5.37 20.53
N ALA A 390 -6.98 5.89 19.64
CA ALA A 390 -6.88 5.62 18.22
C ALA A 390 -5.58 6.17 17.60
N MET A 391 -5.19 7.41 17.93
CA MET A 391 -3.90 7.96 17.50
C MET A 391 -2.71 7.15 18.06
N TYR A 392 -2.79 6.72 19.33
CA TYR A 392 -1.75 5.89 19.95
C TYR A 392 -1.57 4.55 19.22
N HIS A 393 -2.67 3.83 18.97
CA HIS A 393 -2.64 2.55 18.26
C HIS A 393 -2.31 2.69 16.78
N PHE A 394 -2.69 3.78 16.13
CA PHE A 394 -2.29 4.12 14.77
C PHE A 394 -0.77 4.33 14.68
N LEU A 395 -0.17 5.09 15.59
CA LEU A 395 1.28 5.25 15.69
C LEU A 395 1.98 3.92 15.98
N SER A 396 1.42 3.09 16.85
CA SER A 396 2.02 1.81 17.23
C SER A 396 2.03 0.81 16.08
N GLY A 397 0.93 0.67 15.33
CA GLY A 397 0.80 -0.31 14.24
C GLY A 397 1.21 -1.72 14.65
N PHE A 398 0.79 -2.15 15.87
CA PHE A 398 1.22 -3.41 16.46
C PHE A 398 0.60 -4.62 15.78
N THR A 399 1.42 -5.65 15.58
CA THR A 399 0.99 -7.02 15.24
C THR A 399 2.10 -8.01 15.59
N SER A 400 1.82 -9.31 15.48
CA SER A 400 2.87 -10.33 15.45
C SER A 400 3.04 -10.84 14.02
N LYS A 401 4.27 -10.83 13.52
CA LYS A 401 4.61 -11.54 12.29
C LYS A 401 4.48 -13.03 12.59
N VAL A 402 3.66 -13.74 11.84
CA VAL A 402 3.44 -15.19 12.01
C VAL A 402 4.19 -15.96 10.93
N ALA A 403 4.50 -17.23 11.21
CA ALA A 403 5.20 -18.10 10.26
C ALA A 403 4.50 -18.11 8.89
N GLY A 404 5.27 -18.03 7.80
CA GLY A 404 4.76 -18.00 6.43
C GLY A 404 4.24 -16.64 5.94
N THR A 405 4.32 -15.56 6.75
CA THR A 405 3.98 -14.20 6.31
C THR A 405 5.18 -13.46 5.72
N GLU A 406 6.38 -13.77 6.18
CA GLU A 406 7.65 -13.24 5.67
C GLU A 406 8.73 -14.33 5.70
N ARG A 407 9.71 -14.23 4.78
CA ARG A 407 10.82 -15.19 4.68
C ARG A 407 11.64 -15.20 5.98
N GLY A 408 11.88 -16.40 6.53
CA GLY A 408 12.70 -16.59 7.73
C GLY A 408 11.97 -16.43 9.06
N VAL A 409 10.67 -16.12 9.06
CA VAL A 409 9.85 -16.10 10.28
C VAL A 409 9.33 -17.51 10.56
N THR A 410 9.94 -18.20 11.51
CA THR A 410 9.55 -19.54 11.95
C THR A 410 8.68 -19.53 13.20
N GLU A 411 8.81 -18.49 14.03
CA GLU A 411 8.00 -18.25 15.23
C GLU A 411 7.44 -16.82 15.22
N PRO A 412 6.27 -16.58 15.82
CA PRO A 412 5.69 -15.25 15.87
C PRO A 412 6.60 -14.25 16.60
N GLN A 413 6.81 -13.09 15.99
CA GLN A 413 7.60 -12.00 16.55
C GLN A 413 6.76 -10.72 16.62
N PRO A 414 6.77 -10.00 17.76
CA PRO A 414 6.10 -8.71 17.86
C PRO A 414 6.71 -7.72 16.86
N THR A 415 5.86 -6.95 16.23
CA THR A 415 6.28 -5.95 15.25
C THR A 415 5.44 -4.69 15.44
N PHE A 416 6.13 -3.55 15.44
CA PHE A 416 5.54 -2.23 15.44
C PHE A 416 5.86 -1.56 14.10
N SER A 417 4.85 -1.42 13.25
CA SER A 417 4.97 -0.72 11.96
C SER A 417 4.15 0.54 12.01
N THR A 418 4.80 1.65 12.25
CA THR A 418 4.23 2.99 12.36
C THR A 418 3.15 3.22 11.30
N LEU A 419 1.94 3.64 11.71
CA LEU A 419 0.81 3.94 10.83
C LEU A 419 0.36 2.75 9.96
N PHE A 420 0.72 1.51 10.33
CA PHE A 420 0.56 0.29 9.53
C PHE A 420 1.22 0.35 8.14
N GLY A 421 2.11 1.32 7.92
CA GLY A 421 2.71 1.58 6.60
C GLY A 421 4.08 2.27 6.66
N GLU A 422 4.82 2.12 7.76
CA GLU A 422 6.11 2.78 8.03
C GLU A 422 7.05 2.88 6.82
N PRO A 423 7.26 1.81 6.01
CA PRO A 423 8.18 1.88 4.89
C PRO A 423 7.80 2.87 3.78
N PHE A 424 6.59 3.43 3.81
CA PHE A 424 6.05 4.27 2.73
C PHE A 424 5.74 5.70 3.17
N MET A 425 5.94 6.03 4.46
CA MET A 425 5.56 7.29 5.06
C MET A 425 6.76 8.24 5.15
N PRO A 426 6.88 9.26 4.25
CA PRO A 426 8.03 10.14 4.25
C PRO A 426 8.04 11.19 5.34
N LEU A 427 6.87 11.65 5.82
CA LEU A 427 6.76 12.74 6.78
C LEU A 427 6.82 12.24 8.23
N ASP A 428 6.91 13.18 9.18
CA ASP A 428 6.81 12.89 10.61
C ASP A 428 5.53 12.09 10.93
N PRO A 429 5.64 10.92 11.57
CA PRO A 429 4.49 10.09 11.96
C PRO A 429 3.45 10.82 12.79
N LEU A 430 3.87 11.75 13.65
CA LEU A 430 2.97 12.54 14.48
C LEU A 430 2.08 13.47 13.64
N ARG A 431 2.55 13.90 12.47
CA ARG A 431 1.73 14.69 11.53
C ARG A 431 0.55 13.87 11.02
N TYR A 432 0.78 12.64 10.57
CA TYR A 432 -0.29 11.75 10.09
C TYR A 432 -1.27 11.39 11.21
N ALA A 433 -0.76 11.13 12.43
CA ALA A 433 -1.60 10.81 13.57
C ALA A 433 -2.51 11.99 13.96
N ARG A 434 -2.00 13.22 13.97
CA ARG A 434 -2.83 14.42 14.18
C ARG A 434 -3.90 14.58 13.10
N MET A 435 -3.52 14.42 11.83
CA MET A 435 -4.49 14.45 10.72
C MET A 435 -5.58 13.38 10.86
N PHE A 436 -5.23 12.20 11.38
CA PHE A 436 -6.19 11.13 11.65
C PHE A 436 -7.15 11.51 12.78
N GLY A 437 -6.64 11.99 13.92
CA GLY A 437 -7.45 12.44 15.05
C GLY A 437 -8.42 13.57 14.68
N GLU A 438 -7.94 14.60 13.97
CA GLU A 438 -8.77 15.71 13.48
C GLU A 438 -9.93 15.23 12.58
N ARG A 439 -9.69 14.20 11.75
CA ARG A 439 -10.73 13.64 10.89
C ARG A 439 -11.75 12.85 11.67
N MET A 440 -11.30 12.05 12.62
CA MET A 440 -12.20 11.32 13.51
C MET A 440 -13.18 12.26 14.23
N GLU A 441 -12.66 13.33 14.84
CA GLU A 441 -13.47 14.31 15.56
C GLU A 441 -14.48 15.01 14.66
N ARG A 442 -14.07 15.43 13.45
CA ARG A 442 -14.96 16.12 12.50
C ARG A 442 -16.05 15.23 11.95
N SER A 443 -15.76 13.97 11.67
CA SER A 443 -16.71 13.04 11.04
C SER A 443 -17.51 12.21 12.02
N GLY A 444 -17.10 12.16 13.30
CA GLY A 444 -17.69 11.24 14.28
C GLY A 444 -17.38 9.77 13.97
N THR A 445 -16.26 9.51 13.28
CA THR A 445 -15.85 8.15 12.89
C THR A 445 -15.58 7.30 14.13
N ARG A 446 -16.22 6.14 14.21
CA ARG A 446 -15.97 5.14 15.26
C ARG A 446 -14.71 4.35 14.91
N VAL A 447 -13.86 4.08 15.90
CA VAL A 447 -12.62 3.32 15.69
C VAL A 447 -12.59 2.12 16.62
N TYR A 448 -12.26 0.96 16.06
CA TYR A 448 -12.13 -0.29 16.79
C TYR A 448 -10.77 -0.94 16.52
N LEU A 449 -10.16 -1.51 17.56
CA LEU A 449 -9.06 -2.45 17.47
C LEU A 449 -9.62 -3.86 17.51
N ILE A 450 -9.38 -4.65 16.46
CA ILE A 450 -9.82 -6.05 16.37
C ILE A 450 -8.59 -6.95 16.29
N ASN A 451 -8.48 -7.85 17.27
CA ASN A 451 -7.42 -8.84 17.36
C ASN A 451 -7.85 -10.14 16.69
N THR A 452 -7.15 -10.53 15.62
CA THR A 452 -7.34 -11.78 14.88
C THR A 452 -6.30 -12.85 15.27
N GLY A 453 -5.57 -12.61 16.34
CA GLY A 453 -4.48 -13.44 16.83
C GLY A 453 -4.93 -14.60 17.71
N TRP A 454 -4.25 -14.81 18.81
CA TRP A 454 -4.44 -15.95 19.71
C TRP A 454 -5.32 -15.62 20.92
N THR A 455 -5.92 -16.64 21.49
CA THR A 455 -6.67 -16.60 22.73
C THR A 455 -6.43 -17.89 23.54
N GLY A 456 -6.61 -17.84 24.85
CA GLY A 456 -6.42 -18.99 25.74
C GLY A 456 -4.96 -19.33 26.02
N GLY A 457 -4.04 -18.50 25.58
CA GLY A 457 -2.59 -18.66 25.71
C GLY A 457 -1.86 -18.08 24.52
N PRO A 458 -0.50 -17.98 24.59
CA PRO A 458 0.31 -17.56 23.47
C PRO A 458 0.36 -18.64 22.37
N TYR A 459 0.99 -18.29 21.23
CA TYR A 459 1.31 -19.24 20.18
C TYR A 459 1.95 -20.52 20.75
N GLY A 460 1.49 -21.69 20.28
CA GLY A 460 1.93 -22.99 20.76
C GLY A 460 1.18 -23.52 21.99
N ILE A 461 0.42 -22.68 22.71
CA ILE A 461 -0.41 -23.06 23.86
C ILE A 461 -1.89 -22.76 23.57
N GLY A 462 -2.21 -21.50 23.25
CA GLY A 462 -3.55 -21.08 22.86
C GLY A 462 -3.89 -21.46 21.43
N SER A 463 -5.08 -21.05 20.99
CA SER A 463 -5.52 -21.22 19.62
C SER A 463 -5.74 -19.87 18.96
N ARG A 464 -5.54 -19.79 17.63
CA ARG A 464 -5.92 -18.60 16.88
C ARG A 464 -7.44 -18.42 16.91
N MET A 465 -7.90 -17.19 17.06
CA MET A 465 -9.31 -16.86 17.02
C MET A 465 -9.96 -17.38 15.75
N ASP A 466 -11.13 -17.98 15.87
CA ASP A 466 -11.85 -18.49 14.72
C ASP A 466 -12.38 -17.34 13.83
N LEU A 467 -12.43 -17.61 12.53
CA LEU A 467 -12.83 -16.60 11.54
C LEU A 467 -14.31 -16.19 11.70
N ALA A 468 -15.17 -17.09 12.18
CA ALA A 468 -16.60 -16.80 12.35
C ALA A 468 -16.80 -15.76 13.46
N SER A 469 -16.19 -15.96 14.64
CA SER A 469 -16.21 -14.97 15.73
C SER A 469 -15.59 -13.63 15.31
N THR A 470 -14.47 -13.67 14.56
CA THR A 470 -13.85 -12.45 14.05
C THR A 470 -14.79 -11.69 13.11
N ARG A 471 -15.46 -12.38 12.18
CA ARG A 471 -16.44 -11.75 11.28
C ARG A 471 -17.62 -11.18 12.04
N GLN A 472 -18.14 -11.85 13.07
CA GLN A 472 -19.23 -11.32 13.92
C GLN A 472 -18.80 -10.00 14.59
N MET A 473 -17.59 -9.92 15.13
CA MET A 473 -17.08 -8.69 15.73
C MET A 473 -16.93 -7.57 14.70
N VAL A 474 -16.41 -7.88 13.51
CA VAL A 474 -16.33 -6.91 12.40
C VAL A 474 -17.72 -6.43 12.00
N THR A 475 -18.68 -7.33 11.80
CA THR A 475 -20.06 -6.99 11.44
C THR A 475 -20.70 -6.10 12.51
N ALA A 476 -20.58 -6.47 13.79
CA ALA A 476 -21.11 -5.67 14.90
C ALA A 476 -20.50 -4.25 14.96
N ALA A 477 -19.21 -4.12 14.66
CA ALA A 477 -18.56 -2.82 14.56
C ALA A 477 -19.07 -2.00 13.37
N LEU A 478 -19.23 -2.62 12.20
CA LEU A 478 -19.70 -1.98 10.96
C LEU A 478 -21.16 -1.51 11.10
N GLU A 479 -22.05 -2.35 11.62
CA GLU A 479 -23.47 -2.06 11.82
C GLU A 479 -23.71 -1.16 13.04
N GLY A 480 -22.72 -1.03 13.93
CA GLY A 480 -22.83 -0.24 15.16
C GLY A 480 -23.56 -0.94 16.29
N THR A 481 -23.98 -2.19 16.13
CA THR A 481 -24.69 -2.97 17.17
C THR A 481 -23.82 -3.23 18.41
N VAL A 482 -22.49 -3.15 18.29
CA VAL A 482 -21.58 -3.21 19.42
C VAL A 482 -21.73 -2.03 20.39
N GLU A 483 -22.23 -0.87 19.93
CA GLU A 483 -22.43 0.31 20.78
C GLU A 483 -23.58 0.16 21.78
N ASP A 484 -24.47 -0.81 21.57
CA ASP A 484 -25.55 -1.15 22.52
C ASP A 484 -25.03 -1.94 23.74
N ALA A 485 -23.78 -2.36 23.72
CA ALA A 485 -23.17 -3.10 24.82
C ALA A 485 -22.62 -2.16 25.91
N GLU A 486 -22.57 -2.67 27.15
CA GLU A 486 -21.77 -2.05 28.20
C GLU A 486 -20.28 -2.24 27.86
N PHE A 487 -19.48 -1.18 28.06
CA PHE A 487 -18.04 -1.22 27.88
C PHE A 487 -17.32 -1.16 29.23
N VAL A 488 -16.28 -1.96 29.38
CA VAL A 488 -15.40 -1.95 30.56
C VAL A 488 -13.98 -1.62 30.12
N ARG A 489 -13.38 -0.64 30.79
CA ARG A 489 -11.99 -0.26 30.52
C ARG A 489 -11.04 -1.39 30.94
N HIS A 490 -10.21 -1.86 30.00
CA HIS A 490 -9.21 -2.88 30.28
C HIS A 490 -8.08 -2.32 31.17
N PRO A 491 -7.78 -2.93 32.33
CA PRO A 491 -6.89 -2.33 33.32
C PRO A 491 -5.44 -2.17 32.87
N ILE A 492 -4.97 -2.99 31.92
CA ILE A 492 -3.58 -2.96 31.43
C ILE A 492 -3.51 -2.24 30.08
N PHE A 493 -4.36 -2.60 29.10
CA PHE A 493 -4.27 -2.03 27.74
C PHE A 493 -4.99 -0.70 27.58
N ASN A 494 -5.73 -0.24 28.60
CA ASN A 494 -6.41 1.06 28.64
C ASN A 494 -7.36 1.32 27.44
N VAL A 495 -8.05 0.29 27.00
CA VAL A 495 -9.04 0.33 25.90
C VAL A 495 -10.42 -0.12 26.40
N ASP A 496 -11.49 0.33 25.74
CA ASP A 496 -12.87 -0.02 26.10
C ASP A 496 -13.26 -1.35 25.46
N VAL A 497 -13.57 -2.36 26.29
CA VAL A 497 -13.92 -3.72 25.85
C VAL A 497 -15.43 -3.93 26.02
N PRO A 498 -16.17 -4.27 24.95
CA PRO A 498 -17.61 -4.56 25.07
C PRO A 498 -17.82 -5.87 25.83
N GLN A 499 -18.81 -5.88 26.71
CA GLN A 499 -19.14 -7.06 27.52
C GLN A 499 -20.02 -8.07 26.77
N ARG A 500 -20.55 -7.65 25.61
CA ARG A 500 -21.41 -8.48 24.75
C ARG A 500 -21.19 -8.11 23.28
N VAL A 501 -21.06 -9.14 22.44
CA VAL A 501 -21.17 -9.07 20.97
C VAL A 501 -22.04 -10.24 20.54
N GLU A 502 -23.03 -9.99 19.71
CA GLU A 502 -23.93 -11.04 19.24
C GLU A 502 -23.16 -12.12 18.46
N GLY A 503 -23.44 -13.39 18.75
CA GLY A 503 -22.75 -14.53 18.13
C GLY A 503 -21.33 -14.81 18.64
N VAL A 504 -20.82 -14.00 19.57
CA VAL A 504 -19.50 -14.20 20.19
C VAL A 504 -19.65 -14.59 21.66
N SER A 505 -18.92 -15.62 22.09
CA SER A 505 -18.94 -16.04 23.51
C SER A 505 -18.39 -14.92 24.41
N PRO A 506 -19.14 -14.50 25.47
CA PRO A 506 -18.64 -13.48 26.41
C PRO A 506 -17.30 -13.81 27.05
N ARG A 507 -16.99 -15.09 27.21
CA ARG A 507 -15.69 -15.55 27.76
C ARG A 507 -14.52 -15.15 26.85
N VAL A 508 -14.72 -15.10 25.53
CA VAL A 508 -13.68 -14.73 24.59
C VAL A 508 -13.41 -13.22 24.63
N LEU A 509 -14.42 -12.41 24.94
CA LEU A 509 -14.31 -10.94 24.97
C LEU A 509 -13.32 -10.45 26.05
N ASN A 510 -13.18 -11.20 27.15
CA ASN A 510 -12.16 -10.95 28.16
C ASN A 510 -11.06 -12.04 28.05
N PRO A 511 -9.89 -11.78 27.44
CA PRO A 511 -8.87 -12.79 27.21
C PRO A 511 -8.38 -13.46 28.49
N ARG A 512 -8.36 -12.75 29.62
CA ARG A 512 -7.97 -13.30 30.92
C ARG A 512 -8.82 -14.50 31.32
N ASP A 513 -10.11 -14.50 30.94
CA ASP A 513 -11.02 -15.60 31.27
C ASP A 513 -10.78 -16.86 30.42
N THR A 514 -10.14 -16.70 29.27
CA THR A 514 -9.80 -17.84 28.40
C THR A 514 -8.54 -18.59 28.85
N TRP A 515 -7.63 -17.94 29.59
CA TRP A 515 -6.41 -18.57 30.08
C TRP A 515 -6.69 -19.52 31.26
N ALA A 516 -5.97 -20.63 31.30
CA ALA A 516 -6.02 -21.55 32.44
C ALA A 516 -5.34 -20.95 33.68
N ASP A 517 -4.19 -20.29 33.47
CA ASP A 517 -3.42 -19.58 34.49
C ASP A 517 -3.59 -18.06 34.34
N LYS A 518 -4.30 -17.46 35.30
CA LYS A 518 -4.59 -16.02 35.31
C LYS A 518 -3.38 -15.16 35.63
N GLU A 519 -2.45 -15.66 36.46
CA GLU A 519 -1.21 -14.95 36.80
C GLU A 519 -0.26 -14.92 35.62
N ALA A 520 -0.19 -16.03 34.87
CA ALA A 520 0.57 -16.08 33.62
C ALA A 520 0.00 -15.10 32.56
N TYR A 521 -1.34 -14.96 32.48
CA TYR A 521 -1.95 -13.91 31.65
C TYR A 521 -1.51 -12.52 32.08
N ASP A 522 -1.69 -12.17 33.37
CA ASP A 522 -1.40 -10.85 33.89
C ASP A 522 0.08 -10.47 33.62
N LYS A 523 1.01 -11.40 33.88
CA LYS A 523 2.44 -11.21 33.60
C LYS A 523 2.74 -11.01 32.11
N THR A 524 2.07 -11.77 31.24
CA THR A 524 2.27 -11.67 29.78
C THR A 524 1.66 -10.37 29.25
N ALA A 525 0.48 -9.98 29.73
CA ALA A 525 -0.17 -8.73 29.37
C ALA A 525 0.66 -7.50 29.74
N LEU A 526 1.23 -7.47 30.96
CA LEU A 526 2.16 -6.41 31.39
C LEU A 526 3.42 -6.35 30.52
N ARG A 527 3.97 -7.52 30.12
CA ARG A 527 5.11 -7.57 29.21
C ARG A 527 4.78 -6.97 27.86
N VAL A 528 3.63 -7.29 27.28
CA VAL A 528 3.18 -6.73 25.99
C VAL A 528 2.89 -5.22 26.13
N ALA A 529 2.20 -4.81 27.20
CA ALA A 529 1.97 -3.41 27.52
C ALA A 529 3.28 -2.60 27.58
N LYS A 530 4.31 -3.17 28.23
CA LYS A 530 5.63 -2.54 28.27
C LYS A 530 6.26 -2.39 26.89
N MET A 531 6.10 -3.36 25.98
CA MET A 531 6.57 -3.22 24.60
C MET A 531 5.94 -2.03 23.87
N PHE A 532 4.64 -1.77 24.08
CA PHE A 532 3.97 -0.60 23.54
C PHE A 532 4.55 0.70 24.10
N VAL A 533 4.72 0.76 25.43
CA VAL A 533 5.25 1.96 26.12
C VAL A 533 6.69 2.24 25.68
N ASP A 534 7.54 1.21 25.64
CA ASP A 534 8.94 1.34 25.23
C ASP A 534 9.03 1.78 23.75
N ASN A 535 8.25 1.20 22.83
CA ASN A 535 8.19 1.63 21.42
C ASN A 535 7.72 3.09 21.28
N ALA A 536 6.71 3.49 22.03
CA ALA A 536 6.22 4.87 21.99
C ALA A 536 7.24 5.88 22.54
N ALA A 537 7.96 5.52 23.61
CA ALA A 537 9.01 6.36 24.18
C ALA A 537 10.21 6.51 23.24
N GLU A 538 10.61 5.44 22.56
CA GLU A 538 11.73 5.43 21.62
C GLU A 538 11.41 6.17 20.32
N LYS A 539 10.28 5.84 19.68
CA LYS A 539 9.96 6.37 18.35
C LYS A 539 9.28 7.73 18.35
N TYR A 540 8.55 8.08 19.41
CA TYR A 540 7.72 9.29 19.47
C TYR A 540 7.95 10.10 20.75
N PRO A 541 9.17 10.62 20.98
CA PRO A 541 9.46 11.40 22.19
C PRO A 541 8.58 12.65 22.29
N ASP A 542 8.18 13.24 21.16
CA ASP A 542 7.36 14.47 21.08
C ASP A 542 5.84 14.18 21.01
N MET A 543 5.41 12.94 21.29
CA MET A 543 3.98 12.60 21.41
C MET A 543 3.35 13.40 22.55
N SER A 544 2.14 13.98 22.31
CA SER A 544 1.42 14.73 23.34
C SER A 544 1.11 13.87 24.56
N GLU A 545 0.97 14.52 25.74
CA GLU A 545 0.69 13.82 26.99
C GLU A 545 -0.67 13.10 26.95
N GLU A 546 -1.68 13.69 26.29
CA GLU A 546 -3.01 13.11 26.16
C GLU A 546 -2.97 11.81 25.36
N VAL A 547 -2.25 11.78 24.23
CA VAL A 547 -2.08 10.58 23.41
C VAL A 547 -1.24 9.54 24.17
N ARG A 548 -0.18 9.96 24.85
CA ARG A 548 0.67 9.06 25.64
C ARG A 548 -0.09 8.40 26.79
N ALA A 549 -0.93 9.18 27.50
CA ALA A 549 -1.77 8.70 28.60
C ALA A 549 -2.88 7.74 28.15
N ALA A 550 -3.25 7.77 26.86
CA ALA A 550 -4.20 6.82 26.28
C ALA A 550 -3.59 5.43 25.93
N GLY A 551 -2.28 5.29 26.04
CA GLY A 551 -1.57 4.03 25.88
C GLY A 551 -1.75 3.05 27.05
N PRO A 552 -1.14 1.84 26.96
CA PRO A 552 -1.17 0.83 28.02
C PRO A 552 -0.54 1.33 29.34
N ILE A 553 -1.05 0.79 30.45
CA ILE A 553 -0.62 1.10 31.82
C ILE A 553 0.32 -0.02 32.29
N VAL A 554 1.51 0.37 32.76
CA VAL A 554 2.58 -0.58 33.16
C VAL A 554 3.02 -0.42 34.61
N ASP A 555 2.38 0.48 35.37
CA ASP A 555 2.67 0.77 36.79
C ASP A 555 1.90 -0.17 37.73
#